data_eb9eef91af9347b3d780f233cda24f55
#
_entry.id   eb9eef91af9347b3d780f233cda24f55
#
_cell.length_a   1.000
_cell.length_b   1.000
_cell.length_c   1.000
_cell.angle_alpha   90.00
_cell.angle_beta   90.00
_cell.angle_gamma   90.00
#
_symmetry.space_group_name_H-M   'P 1'
#
loop_
_entity.id
_entity.type
_entity.pdbx_description
1 polymer ?
#
loop_
_entity_poly.entity_id
_entity_poly.type
_entity_poly.pdbx_seq_one_letter_code
_entity_poly.pdbx_strand_id
1 'polypeptide(L)'
;MHPRRLLALALLALAALPFAQALEKQPASVYHARRLALATKLHGGAAILFAGEEPLLDFMPYRQDEDFFYLTGWNEPGAALLILADAPDVDPKRNYREVLFLPSRNLRMEKYTGIKLDAVTPNAPQTAGVDAVEPMTDLAGDLNKLISANRALSANLWTQPEAPQAKALVGWVAATIGSGTTPPAHDITISVAELRVVKDEGELALLKKASDASIAAQRVMMQSTKPGVTERAIAGKIIAKLMEDGCERVSYAPIVGAGINSTTLHYSENSATLKDGDVMVVDAAGEYSMYASDITRTVPVNGHFTPRQREVYDIVLGAQRAAIAAFAAGKSTIDDPYHRDPNSLDTVAWTYIHDHGKGLHGEPLSDYWIHGLGHMVGINVHDPPGSTGYPAVLKPGMVFTIEPGVYIPGEKIGVRIEDVFVVGQDGKLIDLIANLPHTAEEVEAAMHAAN
;
A
#
# COMPACT_ATOMS: atom_id res chain seq x y z
N MET A 1 55.76 -4.79 23.64
CA MET A 1 54.35 -4.82 23.18
C MET A 1 54.34 -4.61 21.66
N HIS A 2 53.91 -5.62 20.90
CA HIS A 2 54.10 -5.64 19.44
C HIS A 2 53.01 -4.84 18.71
N PRO A 3 53.33 -3.98 17.72
CA PRO A 3 52.40 -3.14 17.00
C PRO A 3 51.40 -3.89 16.09
N ARG A 4 51.52 -5.21 15.95
CA ARG A 4 50.66 -6.04 15.11
C ARG A 4 49.25 -6.33 15.69
N ARG A 5 49.02 -6.05 16.99
CA ARG A 5 47.69 -6.29 17.61
C ARG A 5 46.75 -5.08 17.51
N LEU A 6 47.25 -3.89 17.18
CA LEU A 6 46.42 -2.70 16.99
C LEU A 6 45.81 -2.58 15.57
N LEU A 7 46.42 -3.24 14.57
CA LEU A 7 45.90 -3.25 13.21
C LEU A 7 44.70 -4.20 13.02
N ALA A 8 44.59 -5.25 13.82
CA ALA A 8 43.50 -6.21 13.75
C ALA A 8 42.17 -5.68 14.34
N LEU A 9 42.27 -4.75 15.29
CA LEU A 9 41.09 -4.11 15.91
C LEU A 9 40.49 -2.96 15.04
N ALA A 10 41.34 -2.33 14.22
CA ALA A 10 40.88 -1.28 13.30
C ALA A 10 40.13 -1.82 12.06
N LEU A 11 40.42 -3.06 11.65
CA LEU A 11 39.76 -3.72 10.52
C LEU A 11 38.38 -4.32 10.86
N LEU A 12 38.11 -4.58 12.15
CA LEU A 12 36.78 -5.05 12.58
C LEU A 12 35.79 -3.92 12.82
N ALA A 13 36.24 -2.67 12.96
CA ALA A 13 35.36 -1.51 13.15
C ALA A 13 34.86 -0.90 11.81
N LEU A 14 35.42 -1.29 10.66
CA LEU A 14 34.98 -0.83 9.34
C LEU A 14 33.85 -1.70 8.71
N ALA A 15 33.38 -2.74 9.38
CA ALA A 15 32.38 -3.66 8.86
C ALA A 15 30.94 -3.32 9.25
N ALA A 16 30.68 -2.15 9.83
CA ALA A 16 29.34 -1.71 10.23
C ALA A 16 29.07 -0.25 9.82
N LEU A 17 29.37 0.08 8.57
CA LEU A 17 28.65 1.20 7.94
C LEU A 17 27.28 0.63 7.53
N PRO A 18 26.17 1.20 8.00
CA PRO A 18 24.87 0.84 7.41
C PRO A 18 24.95 1.23 5.94
N PHE A 19 24.99 0.23 5.05
CA PHE A 19 24.62 0.48 3.66
C PHE A 19 23.25 1.15 3.70
N ALA A 20 23.05 2.24 2.95
CA ALA A 20 21.75 2.78 2.70
C ALA A 20 20.84 1.59 2.33
N GLN A 21 19.87 1.30 3.19
CA GLN A 21 19.05 0.10 3.02
C GLN A 21 18.25 0.26 1.71
N ALA A 22 18.60 -0.54 0.72
CA ALA A 22 17.66 -0.87 -0.35
C ALA A 22 16.36 -1.37 0.28
N LEU A 23 15.23 -1.32 -0.45
CA LEU A 23 13.95 -1.86 0.03
C LEU A 23 14.17 -3.21 0.73
N GLU A 24 13.60 -3.37 1.90
CA GLU A 24 13.59 -4.65 2.60
C GLU A 24 12.75 -5.64 1.79
N LYS A 25 13.35 -6.75 1.39
CA LYS A 25 12.70 -7.75 0.54
C LYS A 25 12.46 -9.03 1.33
N GLN A 26 11.38 -9.69 0.99
CA GLN A 26 11.17 -11.05 1.45
C GLN A 26 12.16 -12.02 0.76
N PRO A 27 12.36 -13.24 1.28
CA PRO A 27 13.17 -14.25 0.61
C PRO A 27 12.68 -14.55 -0.82
N ALA A 28 13.60 -14.79 -1.75
CA ALA A 28 13.27 -15.10 -3.15
C ALA A 28 12.26 -16.25 -3.30
N SER A 29 12.28 -17.21 -2.37
CA SER A 29 11.33 -18.34 -2.34
C SER A 29 9.88 -17.90 -2.16
N VAL A 30 9.63 -16.78 -1.47
CA VAL A 30 8.26 -16.25 -1.29
C VAL A 30 7.74 -15.71 -2.61
N TYR A 31 8.52 -14.88 -3.30
CA TYR A 31 8.14 -14.37 -4.63
C TYR A 31 7.95 -15.52 -5.64
N HIS A 32 8.82 -16.52 -5.62
CA HIS A 32 8.67 -17.72 -6.44
C HIS A 32 7.36 -18.47 -6.14
N ALA A 33 7.01 -18.65 -4.87
CA ALA A 33 5.75 -19.30 -4.48
C ALA A 33 4.51 -18.51 -4.99
N ARG A 34 4.55 -17.16 -4.94
CA ARG A 34 3.49 -16.29 -5.48
C ARG A 34 3.34 -16.47 -7.00
N ARG A 35 4.45 -16.52 -7.73
CA ARG A 35 4.44 -16.76 -9.18
C ARG A 35 3.91 -18.15 -9.55
N LEU A 36 4.27 -19.18 -8.78
CA LEU A 36 3.71 -20.53 -8.95
C LEU A 36 2.20 -20.55 -8.65
N ALA A 37 1.75 -19.88 -7.59
CA ALA A 37 0.33 -19.78 -7.28
C ALA A 37 -0.44 -19.05 -8.41
N LEU A 38 0.15 -17.99 -8.98
CA LEU A 38 -0.43 -17.30 -10.13
C LEU A 38 -0.49 -18.22 -11.36
N ALA A 39 0.57 -19.00 -11.64
CA ALA A 39 0.62 -19.92 -12.78
C ALA A 39 -0.55 -20.92 -12.76
N THR A 40 -1.01 -21.36 -11.59
CA THR A 40 -2.19 -22.26 -11.48
C THR A 40 -3.49 -21.63 -11.93
N LYS A 41 -3.57 -20.28 -11.95
CA LYS A 41 -4.75 -19.51 -12.37
C LYS A 41 -4.77 -19.20 -13.87
N LEU A 42 -3.70 -19.46 -14.59
CA LEU A 42 -3.54 -19.11 -16.01
C LEU A 42 -4.16 -20.15 -16.97
N HIS A 43 -4.74 -21.23 -16.46
CA HIS A 43 -5.41 -22.26 -17.26
C HIS A 43 -4.56 -22.80 -18.43
N GLY A 44 -3.27 -23.05 -18.19
CA GLY A 44 -2.34 -23.52 -19.21
C GLY A 44 -1.80 -22.41 -20.13
N GLY A 45 -2.08 -21.15 -19.84
CA GLY A 45 -1.64 -19.99 -20.60
C GLY A 45 -0.29 -19.40 -20.17
N ALA A 46 -0.03 -18.20 -20.64
CA ALA A 46 1.14 -17.40 -20.26
C ALA A 46 0.73 -16.04 -19.73
N ALA A 47 1.42 -15.55 -18.70
CA ALA A 47 1.26 -14.19 -18.20
C ALA A 47 2.51 -13.37 -18.48
N ILE A 48 2.31 -12.13 -18.90
CA ILE A 48 3.38 -11.14 -19.06
C ILE A 48 2.99 -9.90 -18.28
N LEU A 49 3.84 -9.54 -17.31
CA LEU A 49 3.70 -8.33 -16.52
C LEU A 49 4.90 -7.42 -16.81
N PHE A 50 4.65 -6.13 -16.76
CA PHE A 50 5.68 -5.12 -16.97
C PHE A 50 5.96 -4.34 -15.69
N ALA A 51 7.24 -4.04 -15.46
CA ALA A 51 7.65 -3.09 -14.46
C ALA A 51 7.09 -1.70 -14.80
N GLY A 52 6.87 -0.88 -13.78
CA GLY A 52 6.53 0.52 -13.98
C GLY A 52 7.56 1.25 -14.83
N GLU A 53 7.12 2.29 -15.52
CA GLU A 53 8.01 3.15 -16.30
C GLU A 53 8.76 4.13 -15.40
N GLU A 54 10.01 4.43 -15.74
CA GLU A 54 10.76 5.49 -15.06
C GLU A 54 10.17 6.85 -15.46
N PRO A 55 9.78 7.71 -14.50
CA PRO A 55 9.27 9.04 -14.82
C PRO A 55 10.31 9.88 -15.58
N LEU A 56 9.87 10.66 -16.57
CA LEU A 56 10.76 11.51 -17.40
C LEU A 56 11.46 12.61 -16.61
N LEU A 57 10.82 13.13 -15.56
CA LEU A 57 11.35 14.14 -14.65
C LEU A 57 11.11 13.63 -13.24
N ASP A 58 12.18 13.16 -12.61
CA ASP A 58 12.06 12.50 -11.35
C ASP A 58 12.87 13.17 -10.24
N PHE A 59 12.16 13.76 -9.31
CA PHE A 59 12.71 14.26 -8.05
C PHE A 59 12.30 13.36 -6.86
N MET A 60 11.58 12.27 -7.13
CA MET A 60 11.17 11.29 -6.14
C MET A 60 11.80 9.92 -6.47
N PRO A 61 12.11 9.10 -5.47
CA PRO A 61 12.59 7.75 -5.72
C PRO A 61 11.59 6.95 -6.57
N TYR A 62 12.10 6.17 -7.51
CA TYR A 62 11.28 5.28 -8.32
C TYR A 62 10.43 4.36 -7.44
N ARG A 63 9.16 4.24 -7.79
CA ARG A 63 8.23 3.28 -7.18
C ARG A 63 7.77 2.29 -8.24
N GLN A 64 7.93 1.03 -7.94
CA GLN A 64 7.55 -0.06 -8.84
C GLN A 64 6.02 -0.18 -8.96
N ASP A 65 5.57 -0.78 -10.07
CA ASP A 65 4.22 -1.33 -10.20
C ASP A 65 3.96 -2.36 -9.09
N GLU A 66 2.81 -2.28 -8.46
CA GLU A 66 2.48 -3.05 -7.27
C GLU A 66 2.44 -4.56 -7.53
N ASP A 67 1.79 -4.98 -8.60
CA ASP A 67 1.64 -6.39 -8.97
C ASP A 67 2.98 -6.97 -9.41
N PHE A 68 3.76 -6.18 -10.15
CA PHE A 68 5.11 -6.58 -10.55
C PHE A 68 6.02 -6.76 -9.32
N PHE A 69 5.99 -5.80 -8.38
CA PHE A 69 6.77 -5.92 -7.14
C PHE A 69 6.31 -7.11 -6.28
N TYR A 70 5.00 -7.28 -6.12
CA TYR A 70 4.42 -8.40 -5.35
C TYR A 70 4.91 -9.76 -5.84
N LEU A 71 5.07 -9.90 -7.15
CA LEU A 71 5.49 -11.14 -7.79
C LEU A 71 7.01 -11.32 -7.87
N THR A 72 7.79 -10.23 -7.82
CA THR A 72 9.23 -10.29 -8.12
C THR A 72 10.14 -9.78 -7.00
N GLY A 73 9.66 -8.85 -6.18
CA GLY A 73 10.52 -8.04 -5.31
C GLY A 73 11.51 -7.15 -6.10
N TRP A 74 11.33 -6.99 -7.41
CA TRP A 74 12.19 -6.22 -8.28
C TRP A 74 11.78 -4.75 -8.28
N ASN A 75 12.71 -3.84 -7.98
CA ASN A 75 12.42 -2.40 -7.88
C ASN A 75 13.28 -1.57 -8.86
N GLU A 76 13.38 -2.03 -10.10
CA GLU A 76 14.00 -1.25 -11.19
C GLU A 76 13.04 -1.19 -12.38
N PRO A 77 13.01 -0.06 -13.12
CA PRO A 77 12.14 0.13 -14.27
C PRO A 77 12.55 -0.70 -15.48
N GLY A 78 11.64 -0.81 -16.46
CA GLY A 78 11.92 -1.36 -17.78
C GLY A 78 12.08 -2.87 -17.85
N ALA A 79 11.74 -3.61 -16.80
CA ALA A 79 11.72 -5.07 -16.77
C ALA A 79 10.39 -5.64 -17.28
N ALA A 80 10.39 -6.92 -17.66
CA ALA A 80 9.17 -7.71 -17.87
C ALA A 80 9.32 -9.11 -17.27
N LEU A 81 8.21 -9.64 -16.74
CA LEU A 81 8.14 -10.97 -16.17
C LEU A 81 7.24 -11.84 -17.04
N LEU A 82 7.77 -12.95 -17.56
CA LEU A 82 7.01 -13.98 -18.24
C LEU A 82 6.80 -15.16 -17.28
N ILE A 83 5.55 -15.54 -17.06
CA ILE A 83 5.16 -16.73 -16.32
C ILE A 83 4.49 -17.70 -17.29
N LEU A 84 4.97 -18.95 -17.34
CA LEU A 84 4.39 -20.01 -18.13
C LEU A 84 3.66 -20.99 -17.20
N ALA A 85 2.37 -21.16 -17.40
CA ALA A 85 1.62 -22.19 -16.70
C ALA A 85 2.07 -23.59 -17.14
N ASP A 86 1.83 -24.59 -16.29
CA ASP A 86 2.10 -25.98 -16.59
C ASP A 86 1.24 -26.45 -17.79
N ALA A 87 1.79 -26.28 -19.00
CA ALA A 87 1.25 -26.88 -20.18
C ALA A 87 2.22 -27.99 -20.63
N PRO A 88 1.78 -29.23 -20.78
CA PRO A 88 2.64 -30.34 -21.21
C PRO A 88 3.30 -30.13 -22.59
N ASP A 89 2.84 -29.13 -23.34
CA ASP A 89 3.28 -28.81 -24.70
C ASP A 89 4.26 -27.66 -24.81
N VAL A 90 4.56 -26.96 -23.69
CA VAL A 90 5.60 -25.90 -23.68
C VAL A 90 6.95 -26.58 -23.62
N ASP A 91 7.77 -26.37 -24.62
CA ASP A 91 9.10 -26.94 -24.91
C ASP A 91 9.66 -27.83 -23.75
N PRO A 92 9.63 -29.16 -23.83
CA PRO A 92 10.07 -30.04 -22.76
C PRO A 92 11.57 -29.91 -22.41
N LYS A 93 12.33 -29.15 -23.18
CA LYS A 93 13.74 -28.80 -22.92
C LYS A 93 13.90 -27.60 -22.00
N ARG A 94 12.84 -26.86 -21.73
CA ARG A 94 12.88 -25.70 -20.83
C ARG A 94 12.49 -26.13 -19.41
N ASN A 95 13.46 -26.08 -18.50
CA ASN A 95 13.27 -26.36 -17.07
C ASN A 95 12.75 -25.15 -16.29
N TYR A 96 12.17 -24.16 -16.94
CA TYR A 96 11.73 -22.96 -16.26
C TYR A 96 10.28 -22.60 -16.60
N ARG A 97 9.59 -22.09 -15.59
CA ARG A 97 8.22 -21.58 -15.67
C ARG A 97 8.16 -20.06 -15.66
N GLU A 98 9.28 -19.40 -15.35
CA GLU A 98 9.34 -17.96 -15.20
C GLU A 98 10.65 -17.40 -15.73
N VAL A 99 10.54 -16.29 -16.46
CA VAL A 99 11.68 -15.56 -17.03
C VAL A 99 11.54 -14.08 -16.74
N LEU A 100 12.58 -13.49 -16.19
CA LEU A 100 12.68 -12.04 -16.03
C LEU A 100 13.49 -11.47 -17.19
N PHE A 101 12.87 -10.58 -17.96
CA PHE A 101 13.54 -9.84 -19.02
C PHE A 101 14.04 -8.50 -18.47
N LEU A 102 15.34 -8.23 -18.67
CA LEU A 102 15.97 -7.01 -18.17
C LEU A 102 16.58 -6.20 -19.30
N PRO A 103 16.55 -4.84 -19.20
CA PRO A 103 17.33 -3.98 -20.08
C PRO A 103 18.82 -4.31 -20.00
N SER A 104 19.53 -4.22 -21.13
CA SER A 104 20.98 -4.30 -21.11
C SER A 104 21.58 -3.15 -20.34
N ARG A 105 22.69 -3.40 -19.64
CA ARG A 105 23.42 -2.37 -18.90
C ARG A 105 23.87 -1.22 -19.81
N ASN A 106 23.72 -0.01 -19.30
CA ASN A 106 24.21 1.21 -19.93
C ASN A 106 25.26 1.85 -19.02
N LEU A 107 26.53 1.59 -19.29
CA LEU A 107 27.66 2.07 -18.45
C LEU A 107 27.72 3.59 -18.28
N ARG A 108 27.14 4.35 -19.23
CA ARG A 108 27.03 5.80 -19.11
C ARG A 108 25.95 6.17 -18.10
N MET A 109 24.78 5.54 -18.17
CA MET A 109 23.67 5.80 -17.26
C MET A 109 23.94 5.29 -15.86
N GLU A 110 24.72 4.21 -15.69
CA GLU A 110 25.13 3.71 -14.38
C GLU A 110 25.91 4.71 -13.53
N LYS A 111 26.50 5.74 -14.17
CA LYS A 111 27.12 6.85 -13.44
C LYS A 111 26.10 7.77 -12.75
N TYR A 112 24.84 7.71 -13.18
CA TYR A 112 23.73 8.49 -12.61
C TYR A 112 22.83 7.65 -11.74
N THR A 113 22.58 6.39 -12.11
CA THR A 113 21.57 5.55 -11.48
C THR A 113 22.12 4.34 -10.70
N GLY A 114 23.46 4.20 -10.64
CA GLY A 114 24.13 3.05 -10.03
C GLY A 114 24.24 1.86 -10.98
N ILE A 115 24.96 0.83 -10.53
CA ILE A 115 25.18 -0.41 -11.29
C ILE A 115 23.86 -1.21 -11.34
N LYS A 116 23.52 -1.66 -12.53
CA LYS A 116 22.29 -2.43 -12.79
C LYS A 116 22.61 -3.91 -13.03
N LEU A 117 21.64 -4.78 -12.76
CA LEU A 117 21.67 -6.18 -13.18
C LEU A 117 21.19 -6.28 -14.63
N ASP A 118 21.79 -7.18 -15.41
CA ASP A 118 21.31 -7.60 -16.73
C ASP A 118 21.50 -9.11 -16.96
N ALA A 119 21.07 -9.60 -18.10
CA ALA A 119 21.11 -11.02 -18.43
C ALA A 119 22.53 -11.61 -18.50
N VAL A 120 23.56 -10.79 -18.76
CA VAL A 120 24.97 -11.26 -18.84
C VAL A 120 25.70 -11.13 -17.51
N THR A 121 25.05 -10.57 -16.49
CA THR A 121 25.64 -10.50 -15.15
C THR A 121 25.76 -11.92 -14.56
N PRO A 122 26.93 -12.30 -14.01
CA PRO A 122 27.09 -13.64 -13.40
C PRO A 122 26.05 -13.90 -12.31
N ASN A 123 25.43 -15.08 -12.34
CA ASN A 123 24.39 -15.52 -11.41
C ASN A 123 23.12 -14.61 -11.40
N ALA A 124 22.80 -13.93 -12.51
CA ALA A 124 21.64 -13.07 -12.61
C ALA A 124 20.32 -13.77 -12.20
N PRO A 125 20.01 -15.01 -12.63
CA PRO A 125 18.81 -15.71 -12.18
C PRO A 125 18.74 -15.90 -10.66
N GLN A 126 19.83 -16.32 -10.02
CA GLN A 126 19.91 -16.48 -8.58
C GLN A 126 19.75 -15.18 -7.83
N THR A 127 20.36 -14.09 -8.36
CA THR A 127 20.26 -12.75 -7.77
C THR A 127 18.85 -12.20 -7.89
N ALA A 128 18.18 -12.41 -9.02
CA ALA A 128 16.80 -12.00 -9.25
C ALA A 128 15.76 -12.95 -8.62
N GLY A 129 16.16 -14.17 -8.23
CA GLY A 129 15.27 -15.17 -7.65
C GLY A 129 14.27 -15.74 -8.65
N VAL A 130 14.68 -15.93 -9.92
CA VAL A 130 13.87 -16.48 -11.03
C VAL A 130 14.60 -17.64 -11.71
N ASP A 131 13.89 -18.39 -12.56
CA ASP A 131 14.49 -19.53 -13.27
C ASP A 131 15.47 -19.08 -14.36
N ALA A 132 15.17 -17.99 -15.05
CA ALA A 132 16.02 -17.42 -16.08
C ALA A 132 15.94 -15.88 -16.12
N VAL A 133 17.04 -15.25 -16.54
CA VAL A 133 17.09 -13.81 -16.86
C VAL A 133 17.56 -13.68 -18.32
N GLU A 134 16.78 -12.97 -19.11
CA GLU A 134 17.02 -12.78 -20.55
C GLU A 134 17.07 -11.27 -20.89
N PRO A 135 17.75 -10.89 -21.99
CA PRO A 135 17.71 -9.50 -22.45
C PRO A 135 16.29 -9.07 -22.84
N MET A 136 15.89 -7.86 -22.50
CA MET A 136 14.57 -7.30 -22.87
C MET A 136 14.36 -7.31 -24.41
N THR A 137 15.45 -7.20 -25.21
CA THR A 137 15.39 -7.27 -26.66
C THR A 137 14.89 -8.61 -27.20
N ASP A 138 14.98 -9.67 -26.40
CA ASP A 138 14.63 -11.04 -26.82
C ASP A 138 13.17 -11.38 -26.50
N LEU A 139 12.49 -10.58 -25.67
CA LEU A 139 11.09 -10.79 -25.25
C LEU A 139 10.17 -11.07 -26.43
N ALA A 140 10.18 -10.21 -27.46
CA ALA A 140 9.33 -10.36 -28.63
C ALA A 140 9.63 -11.66 -29.41
N GLY A 141 10.92 -11.99 -29.57
CA GLY A 141 11.36 -13.21 -30.25
C GLY A 141 10.97 -14.48 -29.53
N ASP A 142 11.09 -14.49 -28.21
CA ASP A 142 10.76 -15.64 -27.38
C ASP A 142 9.25 -15.86 -27.28
N LEU A 143 8.48 -14.80 -27.14
CA LEU A 143 7.02 -14.88 -27.22
C LEU A 143 6.55 -15.43 -28.57
N ASN A 144 7.16 -14.97 -29.68
CA ASN A 144 6.83 -15.46 -31.01
C ASN A 144 7.12 -16.97 -31.15
N LYS A 145 8.24 -17.46 -30.64
CA LYS A 145 8.55 -18.88 -30.60
C LYS A 145 7.53 -19.67 -29.79
N LEU A 146 7.16 -19.19 -28.62
CA LEU A 146 6.17 -19.83 -27.73
C LEU A 146 4.80 -19.92 -28.40
N ILE A 147 4.30 -18.81 -28.95
CA ILE A 147 2.99 -18.74 -29.62
C ILE A 147 2.98 -19.62 -30.88
N SER A 148 4.08 -19.63 -31.65
CA SER A 148 4.19 -20.45 -32.85
C SER A 148 4.25 -21.95 -32.53
N ALA A 149 4.89 -22.31 -31.42
CA ALA A 149 4.97 -23.69 -30.94
C ALA A 149 3.63 -24.19 -30.35
N ASN A 150 2.86 -23.30 -29.73
CA ASN A 150 1.58 -23.64 -29.11
C ASN A 150 0.54 -22.52 -29.31
N ARG A 151 -0.34 -22.69 -30.29
CA ARG A 151 -1.40 -21.71 -30.58
C ARG A 151 -2.40 -21.55 -29.44
N ALA A 152 -2.53 -22.53 -28.55
CA ALA A 152 -3.40 -22.40 -27.37
C ALA A 152 -2.89 -21.30 -26.39
N LEU A 153 -1.57 -21.01 -26.37
CA LEU A 153 -1.02 -19.93 -25.56
C LEU A 153 -1.52 -18.56 -26.03
N SER A 154 -1.74 -18.38 -27.34
CA SER A 154 -2.27 -17.10 -27.85
C SER A 154 -3.71 -16.81 -27.43
N ALA A 155 -4.49 -17.86 -27.17
CA ALA A 155 -5.86 -17.74 -26.67
C ALA A 155 -5.93 -17.53 -25.14
N ASN A 156 -4.82 -17.80 -24.43
CA ASN A 156 -4.70 -17.69 -22.97
C ASN A 156 -3.50 -16.82 -22.57
N LEU A 157 -3.37 -15.65 -23.21
CA LEU A 157 -2.40 -14.65 -22.82
C LEU A 157 -3.01 -13.75 -21.75
N TRP A 158 -2.29 -13.57 -20.65
CA TRP A 158 -2.68 -12.75 -19.50
C TRP A 158 -1.71 -11.57 -19.37
N THR A 159 -2.21 -10.38 -19.08
CA THR A 159 -1.38 -9.18 -18.89
C THR A 159 -2.13 -8.12 -18.09
N GLN A 160 -1.44 -7.03 -17.74
CA GLN A 160 -2.03 -5.83 -17.16
C GLN A 160 -2.63 -4.96 -18.28
N PRO A 161 -3.95 -4.93 -18.49
CA PRO A 161 -4.55 -4.34 -19.71
C PRO A 161 -4.30 -2.84 -19.83
N GLU A 162 -4.11 -2.14 -18.74
CA GLU A 162 -3.89 -0.69 -18.73
C GLU A 162 -2.42 -0.29 -18.90
N ALA A 163 -1.47 -1.22 -18.77
CA ALA A 163 -0.06 -0.92 -18.99
C ALA A 163 0.21 -0.59 -20.47
N PRO A 164 0.89 0.53 -20.80
CA PRO A 164 1.18 0.92 -22.19
C PRO A 164 1.90 -0.16 -22.98
N GLN A 165 2.85 -0.85 -22.33
CA GLN A 165 3.64 -1.94 -22.93
C GLN A 165 2.75 -3.15 -23.24
N ALA A 166 1.75 -3.44 -22.40
CA ALA A 166 0.79 -4.51 -22.62
C ALA A 166 -0.07 -4.25 -23.87
N LYS A 167 -0.53 -3.02 -24.07
CA LYS A 167 -1.28 -2.62 -25.27
C LYS A 167 -0.47 -2.83 -26.55
N ALA A 168 0.80 -2.45 -26.53
CA ALA A 168 1.72 -2.67 -27.65
C ALA A 168 1.97 -4.16 -27.91
N LEU A 169 2.13 -4.96 -26.85
CA LEU A 169 2.31 -6.40 -26.93
C LEU A 169 1.09 -7.11 -27.53
N VAL A 170 -0.11 -6.78 -27.09
CA VAL A 170 -1.36 -7.36 -27.62
C VAL A 170 -1.50 -7.07 -29.11
N GLY A 171 -1.21 -5.82 -29.51
CA GLY A 171 -1.21 -5.44 -30.92
C GLY A 171 -0.18 -6.23 -31.74
N TRP A 172 1.03 -6.42 -31.21
CA TRP A 172 2.08 -7.20 -31.88
C TRP A 172 1.72 -8.70 -31.97
N VAL A 173 1.18 -9.32 -30.92
CA VAL A 173 0.70 -10.71 -30.93
C VAL A 173 -0.39 -10.89 -31.99
N ALA A 174 -1.37 -9.99 -32.07
CA ALA A 174 -2.42 -10.03 -33.08
C ALA A 174 -1.87 -9.97 -34.51
N ALA A 175 -0.90 -9.08 -34.76
CA ALA A 175 -0.24 -8.97 -36.07
C ALA A 175 0.57 -10.24 -36.44
N THR A 176 1.19 -10.90 -35.43
CA THR A 176 2.00 -12.12 -35.62
C THR A 176 1.14 -13.34 -35.95
N ILE A 177 -0.04 -13.47 -35.32
CA ILE A 177 -0.94 -14.61 -35.53
C ILE A 177 -1.72 -14.48 -36.86
N GLY A 178 -1.75 -13.30 -37.45
CA GLY A 178 -2.40 -13.06 -38.76
C GLY A 178 -3.93 -13.25 -38.74
N SER A 179 -4.55 -13.18 -37.58
CA SER A 179 -5.97 -13.52 -37.42
C SER A 179 -6.93 -12.37 -37.72
N GLY A 180 -6.45 -11.15 -37.93
CA GLY A 180 -7.31 -9.97 -38.10
C GLY A 180 -8.19 -9.62 -36.89
N THR A 181 -8.22 -10.49 -35.90
CA THR A 181 -8.85 -10.30 -34.59
C THR A 181 -7.78 -10.25 -33.52
N THR A 182 -7.74 -9.19 -32.75
CA THR A 182 -6.87 -9.09 -31.57
C THR A 182 -7.26 -10.22 -30.62
N PRO A 183 -6.37 -11.17 -30.26
CA PRO A 183 -6.71 -12.15 -29.25
C PRO A 183 -7.01 -11.39 -27.97
N PRO A 184 -8.11 -11.71 -27.26
CA PRO A 184 -8.38 -11.07 -25.99
C PRO A 184 -7.26 -11.47 -25.02
N ALA A 185 -6.42 -10.52 -24.65
CA ALA A 185 -5.57 -10.70 -23.49
C ALA A 185 -6.48 -10.66 -22.25
N HIS A 186 -6.33 -11.66 -21.39
CA HIS A 186 -7.06 -11.69 -20.14
C HIS A 186 -6.43 -10.73 -19.14
N ASP A 187 -7.26 -10.12 -18.32
CA ASP A 187 -6.80 -9.26 -17.23
C ASP A 187 -6.20 -10.11 -16.10
N ILE A 188 -4.91 -9.90 -15.81
CA ILE A 188 -4.17 -10.57 -14.75
C ILE A 188 -4.41 -9.93 -13.38
N THR A 189 -4.84 -8.67 -13.33
CA THR A 189 -4.87 -7.88 -12.09
C THR A 189 -5.78 -8.49 -11.04
N ILE A 190 -6.94 -9.02 -11.45
CA ILE A 190 -7.86 -9.73 -10.53
C ILE A 190 -7.19 -10.96 -9.92
N SER A 191 -6.48 -11.75 -10.72
CA SER A 191 -5.80 -12.95 -10.23
C SER A 191 -4.66 -12.63 -9.26
N VAL A 192 -3.94 -11.54 -9.47
CA VAL A 192 -2.91 -11.07 -8.53
C VAL A 192 -3.56 -10.47 -7.28
N ALA A 193 -4.64 -9.69 -7.42
CA ALA A 193 -5.41 -9.15 -6.30
C ALA A 193 -5.90 -10.26 -5.35
N GLU A 194 -6.36 -11.39 -5.89
CA GLU A 194 -6.74 -12.56 -5.08
C GLU A 194 -5.60 -13.13 -4.23
N LEU A 195 -4.36 -13.07 -4.73
CA LEU A 195 -3.18 -13.49 -3.97
C LEU A 195 -2.78 -12.47 -2.91
N ARG A 196 -2.99 -11.16 -3.18
CA ARG A 196 -2.63 -10.05 -2.30
C ARG A 196 -3.58 -9.86 -1.13
N VAL A 197 -4.86 -10.30 -1.26
CA VAL A 197 -5.90 -10.00 -0.28
C VAL A 197 -5.60 -10.60 1.11
N VAL A 198 -4.98 -11.76 1.17
CA VAL A 198 -4.55 -12.42 2.41
C VAL A 198 -3.03 -12.28 2.53
N LYS A 199 -2.58 -11.52 3.52
CA LYS A 199 -1.18 -11.20 3.75
C LYS A 199 -0.43 -12.35 4.42
N ASP A 200 0.77 -12.65 3.94
CA ASP A 200 1.69 -13.56 4.60
C ASP A 200 2.41 -12.88 5.80
N GLU A 201 3.15 -13.67 6.60
CA GLU A 201 3.85 -13.16 7.78
C GLU A 201 4.88 -12.08 7.44
N GLY A 202 5.55 -12.17 6.28
CA GLY A 202 6.53 -11.19 5.82
C GLY A 202 5.86 -9.89 5.43
N GLU A 203 4.70 -9.94 4.76
CA GLU A 203 3.90 -8.74 4.44
C GLU A 203 3.40 -8.05 5.72
N LEU A 204 2.88 -8.83 6.68
CA LEU A 204 2.44 -8.30 7.98
C LEU A 204 3.59 -7.63 8.75
N ALA A 205 4.80 -8.16 8.67
CA ALA A 205 5.98 -7.55 9.28
C ALA A 205 6.34 -6.20 8.65
N LEU A 206 6.21 -6.05 7.32
CA LEU A 206 6.45 -4.79 6.61
C LEU A 206 5.34 -3.75 6.90
N LEU A 207 4.07 -4.17 6.89
CA LEU A 207 2.94 -3.34 7.29
C LEU A 207 3.10 -2.82 8.74
N LYS A 208 3.58 -3.67 9.65
CA LYS A 208 3.85 -3.27 11.04
C LYS A 208 4.93 -2.19 11.12
N LYS A 209 6.00 -2.27 10.32
CA LYS A 209 7.06 -1.25 10.28
C LYS A 209 6.53 0.07 9.72
N ALA A 210 5.75 0.04 8.64
CA ALA A 210 5.06 1.22 8.11
C ALA A 210 4.17 1.87 9.18
N SER A 211 3.40 1.05 9.92
CA SER A 211 2.53 1.52 10.99
C SER A 211 3.31 2.10 12.18
N ASP A 212 4.42 1.48 12.60
CA ASP A 212 5.24 1.99 13.70
C ASP A 212 5.87 3.35 13.38
N ALA A 213 6.40 3.52 12.16
CA ALA A 213 6.91 4.80 11.69
C ALA A 213 5.81 5.87 11.63
N SER A 214 4.61 5.47 11.17
CA SER A 214 3.45 6.35 11.08
C SER A 214 2.94 6.79 12.46
N ILE A 215 2.91 5.89 13.45
CA ILE A 215 2.60 6.23 14.86
C ILE A 215 3.58 7.27 15.39
N ALA A 216 4.89 7.10 15.13
CA ALA A 216 5.89 8.07 15.57
C ALA A 216 5.69 9.44 14.91
N ALA A 217 5.35 9.49 13.62
CA ALA A 217 5.07 10.71 12.89
C ALA A 217 3.80 11.41 13.40
N GLN A 218 2.73 10.67 13.71
CA GLN A 218 1.51 11.21 14.31
C GLN A 218 1.77 11.79 15.71
N ARG A 219 2.65 11.19 16.51
CA ARG A 219 3.06 11.78 17.81
C ARG A 219 3.82 13.09 17.63
N VAL A 220 4.72 13.17 16.64
CA VAL A 220 5.41 14.43 16.28
C VAL A 220 4.42 15.50 15.83
N MET A 221 3.38 15.12 15.08
CA MET A 221 2.28 16.00 14.69
C MET A 221 1.57 16.56 15.92
N MET A 222 1.12 15.70 16.86
CA MET A 222 0.42 16.12 18.08
C MET A 222 1.25 17.14 18.88
N GLN A 223 2.53 16.86 19.12
CA GLN A 223 3.45 17.73 19.87
C GLN A 223 3.79 19.04 19.16
N SER A 224 3.65 19.07 17.83
CA SER A 224 3.97 20.26 17.01
C SER A 224 2.79 21.17 16.76
N THR A 225 1.57 20.68 17.01
CA THR A 225 0.33 21.41 16.72
C THR A 225 0.10 22.51 17.76
N LYS A 226 -0.02 23.76 17.29
CA LYS A 226 -0.37 24.91 18.09
C LYS A 226 -0.84 26.07 17.21
N PRO A 227 -1.59 27.04 17.74
CA PRO A 227 -1.99 28.25 17.01
C PRO A 227 -0.79 28.95 16.38
N GLY A 228 -0.96 29.48 15.16
CA GLY A 228 0.06 30.20 14.41
C GLY A 228 1.00 29.35 13.55
N VAL A 229 1.03 28.02 13.71
CA VAL A 229 1.73 27.10 12.82
C VAL A 229 0.88 26.91 11.56
N THR A 230 1.48 26.64 10.41
CA THR A 230 0.74 26.31 9.16
C THR A 230 0.51 24.81 9.03
N GLU A 231 -0.60 24.42 8.39
CA GLU A 231 -0.91 23.02 8.04
C GLU A 231 0.28 22.38 7.30
N ARG A 232 0.91 23.11 6.36
CA ARG A 232 2.08 22.66 5.60
C ARG A 232 3.31 22.39 6.48
N ALA A 233 3.50 23.17 7.53
CA ALA A 233 4.61 22.94 8.46
C ALA A 233 4.40 21.65 9.26
N ILE A 234 3.15 21.34 9.61
CA ILE A 234 2.78 20.06 10.24
C ILE A 234 3.02 18.90 9.26
N ALA A 235 2.52 18.99 8.02
CA ALA A 235 2.76 17.98 6.98
C ALA A 235 4.27 17.73 6.78
N GLY A 236 5.07 18.79 6.70
CA GLY A 236 6.53 18.67 6.55
C GLY A 236 7.21 17.93 7.70
N LYS A 237 6.75 18.13 8.94
CA LYS A 237 7.29 17.41 10.12
C LYS A 237 6.91 15.91 10.10
N ILE A 238 5.69 15.59 9.68
CA ILE A 238 5.25 14.21 9.51
C ILE A 238 6.14 13.51 8.48
N ILE A 239 6.31 14.11 7.29
CA ILE A 239 7.15 13.56 6.21
C ILE A 239 8.58 13.34 6.69
N ALA A 240 9.17 14.34 7.37
CA ALA A 240 10.53 14.23 7.89
C ALA A 240 10.68 13.06 8.87
N LYS A 241 9.70 12.87 9.78
CA LYS A 241 9.74 11.78 10.76
C LYS A 241 9.55 10.40 10.09
N LEU A 242 8.67 10.29 9.12
CA LEU A 242 8.49 9.05 8.36
C LEU A 242 9.81 8.63 7.67
N MET A 243 10.50 9.57 7.01
CA MET A 243 11.77 9.30 6.36
C MET A 243 12.89 8.98 7.37
N GLU A 244 12.92 9.65 8.54
CA GLU A 244 13.85 9.35 9.61
C GLU A 244 13.69 7.92 10.13
N ASP A 245 12.45 7.41 10.19
CA ASP A 245 12.13 6.07 10.67
C ASP A 245 12.15 5.00 9.56
N GLY A 246 12.65 5.35 8.36
CA GLY A 246 12.99 4.42 7.28
C GLY A 246 11.93 4.24 6.20
N CYS A 247 10.82 4.97 6.23
CA CYS A 247 9.89 5.01 5.10
C CYS A 247 10.54 5.69 3.90
N GLU A 248 10.41 5.09 2.72
CA GLU A 248 10.93 5.68 1.48
C GLU A 248 10.09 6.87 1.02
N ARG A 249 8.83 6.90 1.42
CA ARG A 249 7.86 7.95 1.07
C ARG A 249 6.66 7.94 2.02
N VAL A 250 5.77 8.90 1.79
CA VAL A 250 4.41 8.86 2.34
C VAL A 250 3.56 7.84 1.55
N SER A 251 2.59 7.20 2.21
CA SER A 251 1.63 6.29 1.56
C SER A 251 0.73 7.04 0.57
N TYR A 252 0.40 8.30 0.89
CA TYR A 252 -0.43 9.23 0.12
C TYR A 252 -0.07 10.67 0.51
N ALA A 253 -0.55 11.65 -0.26
CA ALA A 253 -0.34 13.05 0.08
C ALA A 253 -0.96 13.37 1.46
N PRO A 254 -0.19 13.86 2.44
CA PRO A 254 -0.71 14.15 3.77
C PRO A 254 -1.89 15.12 3.75
N ILE A 255 -2.96 14.76 4.41
CA ILE A 255 -4.14 15.58 4.64
C ILE A 255 -3.99 16.23 6.01
N VAL A 256 -3.84 17.55 6.04
CA VAL A 256 -3.73 18.34 7.28
C VAL A 256 -4.71 19.49 7.19
N GLY A 257 -5.94 19.27 7.65
CA GLY A 257 -7.03 20.23 7.49
C GLY A 257 -7.55 20.74 8.83
N ALA A 258 -7.46 22.06 9.10
CA ALA A 258 -7.94 22.69 10.32
C ALA A 258 -9.20 23.53 10.10
N GLY A 259 -10.07 23.60 11.09
CA GLY A 259 -11.32 24.35 11.04
C GLY A 259 -12.18 23.90 9.86
N ILE A 260 -12.55 24.80 8.94
CA ILE A 260 -13.37 24.44 7.78
C ILE A 260 -12.68 23.41 6.87
N ASN A 261 -11.34 23.41 6.78
CA ASN A 261 -10.59 22.45 5.97
C ASN A 261 -10.70 21.02 6.51
N SER A 262 -10.97 20.84 7.81
CA SER A 262 -11.21 19.52 8.41
C SER A 262 -12.46 18.83 7.87
N THR A 263 -13.34 19.57 7.20
CA THR A 263 -14.57 19.03 6.60
C THR A 263 -14.42 18.62 5.14
N THR A 264 -13.20 18.68 4.58
CA THR A 264 -12.88 18.24 3.22
C THR A 264 -12.07 16.95 3.28
N LEU A 265 -12.60 15.85 2.75
CA LEU A 265 -12.06 14.49 2.94
C LEU A 265 -10.58 14.34 2.53
N HIS A 266 -10.23 14.79 1.31
CA HIS A 266 -8.88 14.68 0.75
C HIS A 266 -8.23 16.05 0.59
N TYR A 267 -8.30 16.88 1.65
CA TYR A 267 -7.68 18.21 1.65
C TYR A 267 -6.15 18.10 1.71
N SER A 268 -5.47 18.30 0.60
CA SER A 268 -4.01 18.15 0.47
C SER A 268 -3.26 19.47 0.21
N GLU A 269 -3.95 20.60 0.08
CA GLU A 269 -3.27 21.91 -0.11
C GLU A 269 -2.44 22.33 1.08
N ASN A 270 -2.90 22.00 2.30
CA ASN A 270 -2.21 22.25 3.56
C ASN A 270 -1.73 23.70 3.67
N SER A 271 -2.60 24.69 3.32
CA SER A 271 -2.18 26.07 3.12
C SER A 271 -2.56 27.04 4.25
N ALA A 272 -3.50 26.66 5.12
CA ALA A 272 -3.99 27.53 6.16
C ALA A 272 -3.06 27.63 7.38
N THR A 273 -3.20 28.72 8.13
CA THR A 273 -2.61 28.89 9.46
C THR A 273 -3.58 28.41 10.52
N LEU A 274 -3.11 27.55 11.41
CA LEU A 274 -3.87 27.00 12.53
C LEU A 274 -4.35 28.09 13.47
N LYS A 275 -5.64 28.07 13.82
CA LYS A 275 -6.25 29.06 14.68
C LYS A 275 -6.63 28.46 16.02
N ASP A 276 -6.56 29.26 17.06
CA ASP A 276 -7.08 28.91 18.38
C ASP A 276 -8.57 28.55 18.29
N GLY A 277 -8.95 27.45 18.93
CA GLY A 277 -10.33 26.95 18.95
C GLY A 277 -10.73 26.09 17.73
N ASP A 278 -9.88 25.93 16.71
CA ASP A 278 -10.14 24.98 15.63
C ASP A 278 -9.79 23.53 16.05
N VAL A 279 -10.44 22.53 15.42
CA VAL A 279 -9.95 21.14 15.34
C VAL A 279 -9.22 20.95 14.03
N MET A 280 -8.31 19.98 13.99
CA MET A 280 -7.54 19.62 12.81
C MET A 280 -7.61 18.10 12.59
N VAL A 281 -8.10 17.68 11.43
CA VAL A 281 -7.98 16.31 10.94
C VAL A 281 -6.60 16.16 10.31
N VAL A 282 -5.85 15.13 10.75
CA VAL A 282 -4.56 14.77 10.16
C VAL A 282 -4.61 13.32 9.76
N ASP A 283 -4.60 13.12 8.46
CA ASP A 283 -4.58 11.82 7.81
C ASP A 283 -3.26 11.70 7.03
N ALA A 284 -2.34 10.92 7.58
CA ALA A 284 -1.00 10.80 7.06
C ALA A 284 -0.29 9.56 7.61
N ALA A 285 0.28 8.78 6.71
CA ALA A 285 1.07 7.62 7.03
C ALA A 285 2.23 7.40 6.04
N GLY A 286 3.11 6.47 6.33
CA GLY A 286 4.30 6.13 5.54
C GLY A 286 4.19 4.81 4.81
N GLU A 287 4.91 4.74 3.69
CA GLU A 287 5.18 3.51 2.95
C GLU A 287 6.57 2.99 3.32
N TYR A 288 6.65 1.77 3.81
CA TYR A 288 7.90 1.08 4.12
C TYR A 288 8.05 -0.12 3.20
N SER A 289 9.09 -0.10 2.37
CA SER A 289 9.40 -1.20 1.43
C SER A 289 8.20 -1.65 0.60
N MET A 290 7.50 -0.67 0.01
CA MET A 290 6.28 -0.81 -0.79
C MET A 290 4.99 -1.10 0.00
N TYR A 291 5.03 -1.34 1.30
CA TYR A 291 3.82 -1.58 2.11
C TYR A 291 3.38 -0.30 2.81
N ALA A 292 2.10 0.02 2.63
CA ALA A 292 1.48 1.24 3.13
C ALA A 292 0.95 1.06 4.55
N SER A 293 0.93 2.13 5.34
CA SER A 293 0.03 2.28 6.49
C SER A 293 -0.99 3.37 6.20
N ASP A 294 -2.03 3.45 7.03
CA ASP A 294 -3.07 4.46 6.97
C ASP A 294 -3.53 4.86 8.36
N ILE A 295 -3.48 6.15 8.68
CA ILE A 295 -3.80 6.62 10.04
C ILE A 295 -4.40 8.01 9.98
N THR A 296 -5.59 8.16 10.53
CA THR A 296 -6.16 9.47 10.83
C THR A 296 -6.31 9.71 12.33
N ARG A 297 -5.93 10.90 12.77
CA ARG A 297 -6.30 11.46 14.08
C ARG A 297 -6.84 12.87 13.93
N THR A 298 -7.82 13.19 14.78
CA THR A 298 -8.32 14.55 14.96
C THR A 298 -7.80 15.13 16.26
N VAL A 299 -7.24 16.34 16.21
CA VAL A 299 -6.63 16.99 17.36
C VAL A 299 -7.15 18.43 17.52
N PRO A 300 -7.31 18.96 18.75
CA PRO A 300 -7.62 20.37 18.97
C PRO A 300 -6.37 21.23 18.78
N VAL A 301 -6.46 22.28 17.99
CA VAL A 301 -5.28 23.12 17.64
C VAL A 301 -4.57 23.72 18.86
N ASN A 302 -5.32 24.08 19.90
CA ASN A 302 -4.80 24.68 21.13
C ASN A 302 -4.53 23.67 22.27
N GLY A 303 -4.69 22.37 22.00
CA GLY A 303 -4.48 21.31 22.98
C GLY A 303 -5.71 20.92 23.80
N HIS A 304 -6.86 21.56 23.59
CA HIS A 304 -8.10 21.30 24.34
C HIS A 304 -9.31 21.30 23.42
N PHE A 305 -10.09 20.23 23.43
CA PHE A 305 -11.37 20.17 22.74
C PHE A 305 -12.41 21.06 23.43
N THR A 306 -13.15 21.83 22.66
CA THR A 306 -14.38 22.47 23.16
C THR A 306 -15.43 21.38 23.50
N PRO A 307 -16.45 21.67 24.34
CA PRO A 307 -17.48 20.68 24.66
C PRO A 307 -18.15 20.06 23.42
N ARG A 308 -18.41 20.87 22.39
CA ARG A 308 -19.01 20.39 21.14
C ARG A 308 -18.07 19.54 20.30
N GLN A 309 -16.82 19.93 20.15
CA GLN A 309 -15.79 19.15 19.48
C GLN A 309 -15.59 17.80 20.17
N ARG A 310 -15.57 17.81 21.51
CA ARG A 310 -15.45 16.61 22.33
C ARG A 310 -16.64 15.68 22.13
N GLU A 311 -17.86 16.21 22.11
CA GLU A 311 -19.08 15.43 21.85
C GLU A 311 -19.00 14.70 20.51
N VAL A 312 -18.66 15.40 19.42
CA VAL A 312 -18.53 14.80 18.09
C VAL A 312 -17.39 13.79 18.06
N TYR A 313 -16.25 14.09 18.70
CA TYR A 313 -15.11 13.18 18.79
C TYR A 313 -15.47 11.87 19.49
N ASP A 314 -16.12 11.96 20.64
CA ASP A 314 -16.50 10.77 21.43
C ASP A 314 -17.54 9.92 20.71
N ILE A 315 -18.44 10.51 19.90
CA ILE A 315 -19.41 9.79 19.06
C ILE A 315 -18.68 9.04 17.94
N VAL A 316 -17.73 9.66 17.25
CA VAL A 316 -16.95 9.03 16.19
C VAL A 316 -16.10 7.89 16.76
N LEU A 317 -15.44 8.10 17.90
CA LEU A 317 -14.71 7.04 18.60
C LEU A 317 -15.63 5.91 19.05
N GLY A 318 -16.83 6.25 19.52
CA GLY A 318 -17.86 5.27 19.89
C GLY A 318 -18.29 4.40 18.71
N ALA A 319 -18.44 4.99 17.54
CA ALA A 319 -18.77 4.28 16.30
C ALA A 319 -17.64 3.30 15.87
N GLN A 320 -16.38 3.74 15.94
CA GLN A 320 -15.24 2.85 15.68
C GLN A 320 -15.23 1.66 16.64
N ARG A 321 -15.41 1.91 17.94
CA ARG A 321 -15.47 0.86 18.97
C ARG A 321 -16.65 -0.09 18.76
N ALA A 322 -17.81 0.42 18.33
CA ALA A 322 -18.98 -0.40 18.04
C ALA A 322 -18.70 -1.34 16.85
N ALA A 323 -18.10 -0.85 15.78
CA ALA A 323 -17.69 -1.66 14.63
C ALA A 323 -16.68 -2.74 15.04
N ILE A 324 -15.63 -2.38 15.80
CA ILE A 324 -14.63 -3.34 16.33
C ILE A 324 -15.30 -4.43 17.19
N ALA A 325 -16.23 -4.05 18.07
CA ALA A 325 -16.92 -4.97 18.95
C ALA A 325 -17.88 -5.92 18.22
N ALA A 326 -18.45 -5.48 17.09
CA ALA A 326 -19.35 -6.27 16.25
C ALA A 326 -18.62 -7.22 15.31
N PHE A 327 -17.30 -7.07 15.13
CA PHE A 327 -16.52 -7.86 14.19
C PHE A 327 -16.60 -9.37 14.49
N ALA A 328 -16.82 -10.15 13.43
CA ALA A 328 -16.79 -11.60 13.44
C ALA A 328 -16.13 -12.15 12.16
N ALA A 329 -14.98 -12.78 12.31
CA ALA A 329 -14.25 -13.37 11.18
C ALA A 329 -15.12 -14.37 10.39
N GLY A 330 -15.08 -14.29 9.06
CA GLY A 330 -15.88 -15.13 8.17
C GLY A 330 -17.35 -14.73 8.05
N LYS A 331 -17.76 -13.63 8.69
CA LYS A 331 -19.13 -13.07 8.58
C LYS A 331 -19.14 -11.58 8.26
N SER A 332 -18.32 -10.79 8.96
CA SER A 332 -18.32 -9.34 8.77
C SER A 332 -17.77 -8.94 7.43
N THR A 333 -18.36 -7.88 6.86
CA THR A 333 -17.89 -7.13 5.70
C THR A 333 -17.51 -5.71 6.15
N ILE A 334 -16.73 -4.97 5.33
CA ILE A 334 -16.36 -3.59 5.67
C ILE A 334 -17.53 -2.67 5.40
N ASP A 335 -17.98 -2.59 4.14
CA ASP A 335 -18.91 -1.58 3.65
C ASP A 335 -20.29 -2.13 3.31
N ASP A 336 -21.30 -1.29 3.53
CA ASP A 336 -22.64 -1.39 2.93
C ASP A 336 -23.18 0.02 2.65
N PRO A 337 -23.12 0.51 1.41
CA PRO A 337 -23.54 1.87 1.07
C PRO A 337 -25.01 2.17 1.34
N TYR A 338 -25.80 1.17 1.68
CA TYR A 338 -27.22 1.30 2.04
C TYR A 338 -27.50 1.13 3.53
N HIS A 339 -26.47 0.80 4.33
CA HIS A 339 -26.55 0.57 5.79
C HIS A 339 -27.67 -0.41 6.20
N ARG A 340 -27.76 -1.54 5.50
CA ARG A 340 -28.86 -2.53 5.68
C ARG A 340 -28.36 -3.90 6.11
N ASP A 341 -27.12 -4.27 5.77
CA ASP A 341 -26.55 -5.55 6.16
C ASP A 341 -26.08 -5.48 7.62
N PRO A 342 -26.69 -6.25 8.53
CA PRO A 342 -26.29 -6.27 9.93
C PRO A 342 -24.88 -6.87 10.17
N ASN A 343 -24.28 -7.52 9.15
CA ASN A 343 -22.92 -8.03 9.23
C ASN A 343 -21.89 -6.99 8.72
N SER A 344 -22.33 -5.90 8.10
CA SER A 344 -21.44 -4.81 7.69
C SER A 344 -21.03 -3.98 8.90
N LEU A 345 -19.72 -3.80 9.07
CA LEU A 345 -19.17 -2.93 10.09
C LEU A 345 -19.56 -1.47 9.86
N ASP A 346 -19.71 -1.06 8.59
CA ASP A 346 -20.21 0.25 8.20
C ASP A 346 -21.64 0.49 8.72
N THR A 347 -22.55 -0.46 8.53
CA THR A 347 -23.91 -0.38 9.07
C THR A 347 -23.92 -0.18 10.59
N VAL A 348 -23.03 -0.89 11.30
CA VAL A 348 -22.93 -0.78 12.75
C VAL A 348 -22.44 0.60 13.18
N ALA A 349 -21.38 1.09 12.56
CA ALA A 349 -20.79 2.39 12.87
C ALA A 349 -21.74 3.54 12.51
N TRP A 350 -22.37 3.48 11.31
CA TRP A 350 -23.35 4.46 10.87
C TRP A 350 -24.55 4.53 11.82
N THR A 351 -25.10 3.35 12.22
CA THR A 351 -26.22 3.28 13.17
C THR A 351 -25.84 3.89 14.52
N TYR A 352 -24.62 3.64 15.00
CA TYR A 352 -24.13 4.24 16.23
C TYR A 352 -24.15 5.78 16.16
N ILE A 353 -23.60 6.37 15.10
CA ILE A 353 -23.58 7.82 14.90
C ILE A 353 -25.01 8.37 14.77
N HIS A 354 -25.90 7.65 14.05
CA HIS A 354 -27.29 8.04 13.86
C HIS A 354 -28.04 8.20 15.20
N ASP A 355 -27.82 7.26 16.11
CA ASP A 355 -28.56 7.16 17.37
C ASP A 355 -28.00 8.08 18.48
N HIS A 356 -26.70 8.43 18.41
CA HIS A 356 -26.01 9.09 19.52
C HIS A 356 -25.71 10.59 19.34
N GLY A 357 -25.90 11.13 18.14
CA GLY A 357 -25.56 12.53 17.88
C GLY A 357 -26.58 13.30 17.07
N LYS A 358 -26.60 14.63 17.28
CA LYS A 358 -27.46 15.55 16.53
C LYS A 358 -26.63 16.68 15.93
N GLY A 359 -26.98 17.06 14.71
CA GLY A 359 -26.46 18.23 14.02
C GLY A 359 -27.07 19.55 14.50
N LEU A 360 -26.75 20.63 13.81
CA LEU A 360 -27.14 22.01 14.15
C LEU A 360 -28.65 22.22 14.22
N HIS A 361 -29.44 21.47 13.45
CA HIS A 361 -30.88 21.64 13.35
C HIS A 361 -31.66 20.46 13.94
N GLY A 362 -30.97 19.58 14.68
CA GLY A 362 -31.55 18.40 15.33
C GLY A 362 -31.59 17.14 14.44
N GLU A 363 -31.05 17.20 13.23
CA GLU A 363 -30.86 16.06 12.35
C GLU A 363 -29.81 15.07 12.93
N PRO A 364 -29.85 13.80 12.56
CA PRO A 364 -28.84 12.84 12.99
C PRO A 364 -27.44 13.22 12.48
N LEU A 365 -26.40 12.99 13.28
CA LEU A 365 -25.01 13.21 12.83
C LEU A 365 -24.60 12.30 11.68
N SER A 366 -25.29 11.18 11.46
CA SER A 366 -25.08 10.31 10.29
C SER A 366 -25.33 11.02 8.94
N ASP A 367 -26.11 12.12 8.92
CA ASP A 367 -26.29 12.92 7.71
C ASP A 367 -25.00 13.62 7.26
N TYR A 368 -24.00 13.71 8.15
CA TYR A 368 -22.68 14.27 7.91
C TYR A 368 -21.60 13.18 7.71
N TRP A 369 -21.95 11.91 7.60
CA TRP A 369 -21.07 10.83 7.19
C TRP A 369 -21.19 10.65 5.66
N ILE A 370 -20.10 10.81 4.94
CA ILE A 370 -20.10 10.96 3.47
C ILE A 370 -19.12 10.03 2.75
N HIS A 371 -18.60 8.99 3.43
CA HIS A 371 -17.71 7.97 2.85
C HIS A 371 -17.98 6.60 3.46
N GLY A 372 -17.38 5.54 2.95
CA GLY A 372 -17.44 4.19 3.54
C GLY A 372 -16.68 4.07 4.85
N LEU A 373 -16.88 2.96 5.57
CA LEU A 373 -16.19 2.75 6.86
C LEU A 373 -14.70 2.46 6.68
N GLY A 374 -14.26 1.93 5.53
CA GLY A 374 -12.87 1.56 5.36
C GLY A 374 -12.57 0.80 4.08
N HIS A 375 -11.33 0.42 3.91
CA HIS A 375 -10.81 -0.27 2.73
C HIS A 375 -9.69 -1.25 3.10
N MET A 376 -9.33 -2.14 2.16
CA MET A 376 -8.17 -3.01 2.31
C MET A 376 -6.88 -2.20 2.25
N VAL A 377 -5.85 -2.67 2.99
CA VAL A 377 -4.51 -2.07 3.03
C VAL A 377 -3.45 -3.13 2.71
N GLY A 378 -2.42 -2.75 1.96
CA GLY A 378 -1.32 -3.64 1.58
C GLY A 378 -0.18 -2.90 0.90
N ILE A 379 0.22 -3.36 -0.29
CA ILE A 379 1.16 -2.64 -1.16
C ILE A 379 0.54 -1.32 -1.64
N ASN A 380 -0.76 -1.32 -1.90
CA ASN A 380 -1.52 -0.09 -2.09
C ASN A 380 -2.15 0.32 -0.77
N VAL A 381 -2.27 1.63 -0.55
CA VAL A 381 -3.06 2.15 0.57
C VAL A 381 -4.51 1.70 0.45
N HIS A 382 -5.10 1.79 -0.74
CA HIS A 382 -6.36 1.16 -1.11
C HIS A 382 -6.07 -0.13 -1.86
N ASP A 383 -5.78 -1.20 -1.14
CA ASP A 383 -5.43 -2.50 -1.71
C ASP A 383 -6.69 -3.18 -2.31
N PRO A 384 -6.59 -3.88 -3.45
CA PRO A 384 -7.75 -4.48 -4.07
C PRO A 384 -8.35 -5.60 -3.20
N PRO A 385 -9.69 -5.73 -3.16
CA PRO A 385 -10.39 -6.73 -2.37
C PRO A 385 -10.40 -8.14 -3.00
N GLY A 386 -9.64 -8.36 -4.08
CA GLY A 386 -9.67 -9.60 -4.87
C GLY A 386 -10.90 -9.71 -5.78
N SER A 387 -11.17 -10.93 -6.26
CA SER A 387 -12.28 -11.20 -7.19
C SER A 387 -13.68 -11.07 -6.56
N THR A 388 -13.77 -11.06 -5.24
CA THR A 388 -15.06 -10.97 -4.54
C THR A 388 -15.65 -9.56 -4.60
N GLY A 389 -14.83 -8.55 -4.95
CA GLY A 389 -15.24 -7.15 -4.91
C GLY A 389 -15.61 -6.70 -3.48
N TYR A 390 -16.17 -5.50 -3.37
CA TYR A 390 -16.84 -5.07 -2.14
C TYR A 390 -18.31 -5.50 -2.15
N PRO A 391 -18.92 -5.90 -1.00
CA PRO A 391 -18.25 -6.10 0.29
C PRO A 391 -17.52 -7.46 0.38
N ALA A 392 -16.24 -7.43 0.71
CA ALA A 392 -15.47 -8.64 0.97
C ALA A 392 -15.74 -9.17 2.38
N VAL A 393 -16.01 -10.47 2.52
CA VAL A 393 -16.11 -11.11 3.84
C VAL A 393 -14.72 -11.22 4.45
N LEU A 394 -14.52 -10.62 5.61
CA LEU A 394 -13.25 -10.53 6.31
C LEU A 394 -12.80 -11.88 6.87
N LYS A 395 -11.57 -12.29 6.56
CA LYS A 395 -10.97 -13.59 6.91
C LYS A 395 -9.57 -13.40 7.50
N PRO A 396 -9.04 -14.41 8.24
CA PRO A 396 -7.68 -14.36 8.76
C PRO A 396 -6.63 -14.00 7.68
N GLY A 397 -5.71 -13.11 8.04
CA GLY A 397 -4.68 -12.56 7.18
C GLY A 397 -5.09 -11.34 6.35
N MET A 398 -6.37 -10.96 6.33
CA MET A 398 -6.79 -9.71 5.69
C MET A 398 -6.44 -8.50 6.55
N VAL A 399 -6.09 -7.39 5.88
CA VAL A 399 -5.71 -6.11 6.51
C VAL A 399 -6.60 -5.01 5.93
N PHE A 400 -7.17 -4.18 6.81
CA PHE A 400 -8.14 -3.15 6.41
C PHE A 400 -8.22 -2.02 7.44
N THR A 401 -8.80 -0.87 7.06
CA THR A 401 -9.05 0.27 7.94
C THR A 401 -10.44 0.19 8.59
N ILE A 402 -10.59 0.85 9.75
CA ILE A 402 -11.87 1.24 10.33
C ILE A 402 -11.76 2.73 10.68
N GLU A 403 -12.44 3.58 9.90
CA GLU A 403 -12.21 5.02 9.84
C GLU A 403 -13.50 5.86 9.86
N PRO A 404 -14.42 5.67 10.83
CA PRO A 404 -15.62 6.49 10.85
C PRO A 404 -15.30 7.98 10.90
N GLY A 405 -16.12 8.79 10.20
CA GLY A 405 -15.93 10.23 10.16
C GLY A 405 -17.24 11.00 10.10
N VAL A 406 -17.24 12.21 10.68
CA VAL A 406 -18.35 13.16 10.67
C VAL A 406 -17.81 14.54 10.29
N TYR A 407 -18.42 15.19 9.31
CA TYR A 407 -17.95 16.44 8.74
C TYR A 407 -19.07 17.48 8.70
N ILE A 408 -19.03 18.50 9.59
CA ILE A 408 -20.07 19.50 9.81
C ILE A 408 -19.57 20.88 9.36
N PRO A 409 -19.69 21.25 8.07
CA PRO A 409 -19.15 22.53 7.57
C PRO A 409 -19.72 23.75 8.30
N GLY A 410 -20.98 23.71 8.68
CA GLY A 410 -21.65 24.80 9.41
C GLY A 410 -21.02 25.08 10.78
N GLU A 411 -20.44 24.05 11.42
CA GLU A 411 -19.71 24.17 12.69
C GLU A 411 -18.19 24.28 12.49
N LYS A 412 -17.67 24.06 11.29
CA LYS A 412 -16.24 23.94 10.95
C LYS A 412 -15.57 22.81 11.76
N ILE A 413 -16.31 21.73 11.97
CA ILE A 413 -15.86 20.56 12.71
C ILE A 413 -15.85 19.36 11.75
N GLY A 414 -14.68 18.80 11.48
CA GLY A 414 -14.48 17.50 10.91
C GLY A 414 -13.78 16.61 11.93
N VAL A 415 -14.25 15.38 12.09
CA VAL A 415 -13.64 14.38 12.96
C VAL A 415 -13.56 13.07 12.19
N ARG A 416 -12.36 12.51 12.04
CA ARG A 416 -12.09 11.13 11.60
C ARG A 416 -11.11 10.48 12.56
N ILE A 417 -11.36 9.23 12.91
CA ILE A 417 -10.46 8.40 13.71
C ILE A 417 -10.31 7.10 12.96
N GLU A 418 -9.08 6.78 12.59
CA GLU A 418 -8.74 5.67 11.71
C GLU A 418 -7.58 4.87 12.23
N ASP A 419 -7.75 3.55 12.18
CA ASP A 419 -6.72 2.57 12.49
C ASP A 419 -6.72 1.42 11.48
N VAL A 420 -5.54 0.79 11.32
CA VAL A 420 -5.34 -0.39 10.49
C VAL A 420 -5.44 -1.64 11.33
N PHE A 421 -6.29 -2.57 10.91
CA PHE A 421 -6.55 -3.83 11.57
C PHE A 421 -6.13 -5.03 10.73
N VAL A 422 -5.59 -6.05 11.40
CA VAL A 422 -5.34 -7.38 10.83
C VAL A 422 -6.33 -8.36 11.43
N VAL A 423 -6.94 -9.21 10.61
CA VAL A 423 -7.66 -10.38 11.12
C VAL A 423 -6.64 -11.45 11.51
N GLY A 424 -6.48 -11.68 12.80
CA GLY A 424 -5.58 -12.69 13.34
C GLY A 424 -6.01 -14.12 12.97
N GLN A 425 -5.07 -15.07 13.07
CA GLN A 425 -5.35 -16.48 12.79
C GLN A 425 -6.36 -17.10 13.79
N ASP A 426 -6.53 -16.49 14.97
CA ASP A 426 -7.54 -16.84 15.96
C ASP A 426 -8.92 -16.21 15.69
N GLY A 427 -9.04 -15.47 14.59
CA GLY A 427 -10.27 -14.77 14.19
C GLY A 427 -10.54 -13.47 14.93
N LYS A 428 -9.58 -12.95 15.70
CA LYS A 428 -9.71 -11.65 16.38
C LYS A 428 -9.02 -10.54 15.58
N LEU A 429 -9.46 -9.30 15.78
CA LEU A 429 -8.77 -8.13 15.26
C LEU A 429 -7.49 -7.86 16.05
N ILE A 430 -6.43 -7.55 15.33
CA ILE A 430 -5.17 -7.04 15.85
C ILE A 430 -5.05 -5.62 15.33
N ASP A 431 -5.05 -4.65 16.21
CA ASP A 431 -4.85 -3.25 15.90
C ASP A 431 -3.36 -2.95 15.75
N LEU A 432 -2.91 -2.57 14.54
CA LEU A 432 -1.53 -2.20 14.28
C LEU A 432 -1.16 -0.83 14.85
N ILE A 433 -2.18 -0.01 15.18
CA ILE A 433 -2.07 1.38 15.63
C ILE A 433 -2.35 1.54 17.12
N ALA A 434 -2.58 0.47 17.86
CA ALA A 434 -2.98 0.44 19.27
C ALA A 434 -2.12 1.29 20.23
N ASN A 435 -0.89 1.62 19.83
CA ASN A 435 0.02 2.44 20.64
C ASN A 435 -0.15 3.96 20.43
N LEU A 436 -1.03 4.40 19.53
CA LEU A 436 -1.31 5.82 19.29
C LEU A 436 -2.50 6.27 20.17
N PRO A 437 -2.48 7.48 20.77
CA PRO A 437 -3.62 8.01 21.50
C PRO A 437 -4.95 7.93 20.73
N HIS A 438 -6.00 7.45 21.41
CA HIS A 438 -7.34 7.26 20.84
C HIS A 438 -8.40 8.12 21.50
N THR A 439 -8.41 8.19 22.85
CA THR A 439 -9.40 9.01 23.54
C THR A 439 -9.02 10.49 23.47
N ALA A 440 -9.99 11.37 23.60
CA ALA A 440 -9.72 12.80 23.59
C ALA A 440 -8.76 13.21 24.71
N GLU A 441 -8.85 12.56 25.90
CA GLU A 441 -7.92 12.78 27.01
C GLU A 441 -6.49 12.35 26.66
N GLU A 442 -6.32 11.19 26.02
CA GLU A 442 -4.99 10.71 25.58
C GLU A 442 -4.39 11.62 24.52
N VAL A 443 -5.22 12.13 23.58
CA VAL A 443 -4.80 13.07 22.55
C VAL A 443 -4.35 14.39 23.19
N GLU A 444 -5.16 14.98 24.06
CA GLU A 444 -4.81 16.20 24.79
C GLU A 444 -3.53 16.02 25.61
N ALA A 445 -3.40 14.89 26.32
CA ALA A 445 -2.20 14.55 27.09
C ALA A 445 -0.95 14.42 26.19
N ALA A 446 -1.08 13.78 25.04
CA ALA A 446 0.04 13.61 24.08
C ALA A 446 0.49 14.93 23.47
N MET A 447 -0.41 15.89 23.27
CA MET A 447 -0.09 17.26 22.81
C MET A 447 0.70 18.06 23.85
N HIS A 448 0.50 17.77 25.13
CA HIS A 448 1.18 18.46 26.25
C HIS A 448 2.41 17.71 26.75
N ALA A 449 2.68 16.50 26.29
CA ALA A 449 3.88 15.76 26.66
C ALA A 449 5.13 16.53 26.22
N ALA A 450 6.01 16.83 27.16
CA ALA A 450 7.31 17.43 26.84
C ALA A 450 8.14 16.47 26.01
N ASN A 451 8.80 16.97 24.98
CA ASN A 451 9.80 16.25 24.18
C ASN A 451 11.00 15.86 25.01
#